data_2091e008b59904fc00fa6fa5ef338fee
#
_entry.id   2091e008b59904fc00fa6fa5ef338fee
#
_cell.length_a   1.000
_cell.length_b   1.000
_cell.length_c   1.000
_cell.angle_alpha   90.00
_cell.angle_beta   90.00
_cell.angle_gamma   90.00
#
_symmetry.space_group_name_H-M   'P 1'
#
loop_
_entity.id
_entity.type
_entity.pdbx_description
1 polymer ?
#
loop_
_entity_poly.entity_id
_entity_poly.type
_entity_poly.pdbx_seq_one_letter_code
_entity_poly.pdbx_strand_id
1 'polypeptide(L)'
;MRFPKFIKRGDTIGFVAPSFGCDTEPYKTAFGRAQENFRNMGFGIQIGPNCYVGEGIGISNKPELCGQEINDYYTSEKNDALISCGGGELMCEILNYVDFDRLRAADPKWFMGYSDNTNLTFLLTTLCDTASIYGPCAAAFGQEPWHRSVAD
;
A
#
# COMPACT_ATOMS: atom_id res chain seq x y z
N MET A 1 -13.02 -14.22 9.70
CA MET A 1 -12.01 -13.41 9.03
C MET A 1 -11.83 -13.91 7.61
N ARG A 2 -11.97 -13.02 6.63
CA ARG A 2 -11.75 -13.32 5.20
C ARG A 2 -10.27 -13.26 4.90
N PHE A 3 -9.76 -14.25 4.19
CA PHE A 3 -8.37 -14.28 3.75
C PHE A 3 -8.32 -14.01 2.24
N PRO A 4 -7.55 -12.98 1.80
CA PRO A 4 -7.32 -12.75 0.38
C PRO A 4 -6.61 -13.94 -0.27
N LYS A 5 -6.75 -14.07 -1.59
CA LYS A 5 -5.99 -15.06 -2.35
C LYS A 5 -4.50 -14.71 -2.32
N PHE A 6 -3.63 -15.72 -2.23
CA PHE A 6 -2.20 -15.50 -2.38
C PHE A 6 -1.87 -15.08 -3.80
N ILE A 7 -1.01 -14.07 -3.92
CA ILE A 7 -0.52 -13.60 -5.23
C ILE A 7 0.46 -14.61 -5.83
N LYS A 8 0.51 -14.66 -7.14
CA LYS A 8 1.38 -15.52 -7.95
C LYS A 8 1.98 -14.72 -9.11
N ARG A 9 3.00 -15.26 -9.75
CA ARG A 9 3.56 -14.65 -10.95
C ARG A 9 2.48 -14.40 -12.01
N GLY A 10 2.48 -13.22 -12.58
CA GLY A 10 1.48 -12.72 -13.51
C GLY A 10 0.41 -11.84 -12.87
N ASP A 11 0.22 -11.92 -11.54
CA ASP A 11 -0.69 -11.02 -10.83
C ASP A 11 -0.09 -9.60 -10.73
N THR A 12 -0.91 -8.62 -10.44
CA THR A 12 -0.53 -7.20 -10.39
C THR A 12 -0.51 -6.68 -8.96
N ILE A 13 0.59 -6.04 -8.57
CA ILE A 13 0.72 -5.32 -7.30
C ILE A 13 0.35 -3.86 -7.52
N GLY A 14 -0.63 -3.37 -6.76
CA GLY A 14 -0.96 -1.96 -6.66
C GLY A 14 -0.14 -1.29 -5.55
N PHE A 15 0.54 -0.21 -5.87
CA PHE A 15 1.18 0.64 -4.88
C PHE A 15 0.27 1.82 -4.57
N VAL A 16 0.13 2.14 -3.29
CA VAL A 16 -0.69 3.24 -2.78
C VAL A 16 0.09 4.03 -1.73
N ALA A 17 -0.27 5.26 -1.52
CA ALA A 17 0.39 6.13 -0.56
C ALA A 17 -0.61 6.79 0.41
N PRO A 18 -1.26 5.98 1.26
CA PRO A 18 -2.21 6.51 2.26
C PRO A 18 -1.52 7.24 3.41
N SER A 19 -0.21 7.01 3.58
CA SER A 19 0.68 7.71 4.48
C SER A 19 1.70 8.49 3.66
N PHE A 20 3.02 8.42 3.88
CA PHE A 20 3.96 9.13 3.02
C PHE A 20 4.04 8.54 1.60
N GLY A 21 4.17 9.45 0.61
CA GLY A 21 4.63 9.11 -0.73
C GLY A 21 6.16 9.07 -0.81
N CYS A 22 6.68 8.49 -1.88
CA CYS A 22 8.12 8.42 -2.13
C CYS A 22 8.57 9.58 -3.04
N ASP A 23 8.35 10.83 -2.62
CA ASP A 23 8.64 12.05 -3.39
C ASP A 23 10.09 12.56 -3.19
N THR A 24 10.73 12.18 -2.08
CA THR A 24 12.08 12.62 -1.70
C THR A 24 13.10 11.49 -1.69
N GLU A 25 14.37 11.82 -1.84
CA GLU A 25 15.48 10.86 -1.69
C GLU A 25 15.76 10.54 -0.20
N PRO A 26 16.14 9.32 0.13
CA PRO A 26 16.44 8.17 -0.77
C PRO A 26 15.22 7.34 -1.16
N TYR A 27 14.03 7.67 -0.67
CA TYR A 27 12.81 6.87 -0.83
C TYR A 27 12.35 6.78 -2.28
N LYS A 28 12.50 7.87 -3.04
CA LYS A 28 12.14 7.93 -4.47
C LYS A 28 12.93 6.91 -5.30
N THR A 29 14.25 6.92 -5.14
CA THR A 29 15.12 5.95 -5.81
C THR A 29 14.85 4.52 -5.34
N ALA A 30 14.70 4.31 -4.04
CA ALA A 30 14.41 2.98 -3.48
C ALA A 30 13.07 2.45 -4.00
N PHE A 31 12.02 3.27 -4.06
CA PHE A 31 10.72 2.86 -4.59
C PHE A 31 10.78 2.52 -6.09
N GLY A 32 11.56 3.28 -6.88
CA GLY A 32 11.81 2.93 -8.28
C GLY A 32 12.45 1.56 -8.46
N ARG A 33 13.49 1.26 -7.67
CA ARG A 33 14.14 -0.07 -7.66
C ARG A 33 13.20 -1.17 -7.20
N ALA A 34 12.35 -0.92 -6.19
CA ALA A 34 11.36 -1.89 -5.74
C ALA A 34 10.41 -2.29 -6.88
N GLN A 35 9.95 -1.34 -7.68
CA GLN A 35 9.09 -1.62 -8.83
C GLN A 35 9.81 -2.49 -9.86
N GLU A 36 11.09 -2.23 -10.13
CA GLU A 36 11.90 -3.05 -11.04
C GLU A 36 12.08 -4.47 -10.49
N ASN A 37 12.36 -4.61 -9.18
CA ASN A 37 12.49 -5.89 -8.53
C ASN A 37 11.21 -6.72 -8.64
N PHE A 38 10.04 -6.14 -8.38
CA PHE A 38 8.76 -6.85 -8.53
C PHE A 38 8.46 -7.22 -10.00
N ARG A 39 8.78 -6.35 -10.96
CA ARG A 39 8.66 -6.71 -12.40
C ARG A 39 9.58 -7.89 -12.76
N ASN A 40 10.83 -7.89 -12.26
CA ASN A 40 11.78 -8.97 -12.49
C ASN A 40 11.33 -10.29 -11.84
N MET A 41 10.56 -10.22 -10.76
CA MET A 41 9.90 -11.37 -10.13
C MET A 41 8.68 -11.86 -10.90
N GLY A 42 8.24 -11.13 -11.92
CA GLY A 42 7.13 -11.49 -12.81
C GLY A 42 5.77 -10.93 -12.40
N PHE A 43 5.73 -9.86 -11.60
CA PHE A 43 4.50 -9.17 -11.23
C PHE A 43 4.21 -7.99 -12.17
N GLY A 44 2.94 -7.77 -12.47
CA GLY A 44 2.45 -6.49 -13.00
C GLY A 44 2.48 -5.40 -11.91
N ILE A 45 2.58 -4.14 -12.32
CA ILE A 45 2.67 -3.00 -11.40
C ILE A 45 1.60 -1.97 -11.76
N GLN A 46 0.83 -1.54 -10.78
CA GLN A 46 -0.07 -0.40 -10.86
C GLN A 46 0.35 0.63 -9.80
N ILE A 47 0.64 1.86 -10.23
CA ILE A 47 1.14 2.92 -9.33
C ILE A 47 0.01 3.89 -9.06
N GLY A 48 -0.29 4.11 -7.79
CA GLY A 48 -1.29 5.07 -7.33
C GLY A 48 -0.86 6.52 -7.56
N PRO A 49 -1.82 7.41 -7.76
CA PRO A 49 -1.54 8.81 -8.09
C PRO A 49 -0.76 9.53 -6.99
N ASN A 50 -0.85 9.09 -5.74
CA ASN A 50 -0.18 9.75 -4.61
C ASN A 50 1.22 9.19 -4.31
N CYS A 51 1.65 8.11 -4.99
CA CYS A 51 2.91 7.40 -4.66
C CYS A 51 4.17 8.28 -4.74
N TYR A 52 4.16 9.33 -5.56
CA TYR A 52 5.28 10.28 -5.71
C TYR A 52 4.88 11.71 -5.31
N VAL A 53 3.87 11.87 -4.46
CA VAL A 53 3.38 13.17 -3.99
C VAL A 53 3.82 13.40 -2.55
N GLY A 54 4.20 14.62 -2.22
CA GLY A 54 4.62 15.07 -0.89
C GLY A 54 4.00 16.41 -0.50
N GLU A 55 2.72 16.63 -0.85
CA GLU A 55 2.01 17.90 -0.61
C GLU A 55 1.18 17.89 0.68
N GLY A 56 0.95 16.71 1.27
CA GLY A 56 0.21 16.57 2.51
C GLY A 56 1.07 16.85 3.76
N ILE A 57 0.42 17.24 4.84
CA ILE A 57 1.10 17.36 6.15
C ILE A 57 1.15 15.98 6.80
N GLY A 58 2.34 15.40 6.88
CA GLY A 58 2.54 14.05 7.47
C GLY A 58 1.95 12.89 6.68
N ILE A 59 1.41 13.15 5.49
CA ILE A 59 0.90 12.18 4.51
C ILE A 59 1.28 12.63 3.10
N SER A 60 1.06 11.78 2.09
CA SER A 60 1.47 12.04 0.70
C SER A 60 0.74 13.21 0.06
N ASN A 61 -0.57 13.28 0.25
CA ASN A 61 -1.44 14.30 -0.36
C ASN A 61 -2.52 14.74 0.63
N LYS A 62 -3.49 15.52 0.18
CA LYS A 62 -4.67 15.87 1.00
C LYS A 62 -5.38 14.60 1.48
N PRO A 63 -5.92 14.59 2.72
CA PRO A 63 -6.58 13.42 3.28
C PRO A 63 -7.66 12.81 2.37
N GLU A 64 -8.46 13.66 1.72
CA GLU A 64 -9.51 13.22 0.78
C GLU A 64 -8.95 12.41 -0.39
N LEU A 65 -7.84 12.87 -0.97
CA LEU A 65 -7.22 12.21 -2.11
C LEU A 65 -6.53 10.89 -1.72
N CYS A 66 -5.95 10.84 -0.52
CA CYS A 66 -5.37 9.61 0.02
C CYS A 66 -6.45 8.56 0.33
N GLY A 67 -7.58 8.97 0.94
CA GLY A 67 -8.71 8.09 1.19
C GLY A 67 -9.36 7.59 -0.09
N GLN A 68 -9.52 8.47 -1.10
CA GLN A 68 -10.05 8.10 -2.40
C GLN A 68 -9.14 7.08 -3.12
N GLU A 69 -7.82 7.26 -3.06
CA GLU A 69 -6.88 6.28 -3.62
C GLU A 69 -7.07 4.89 -3.01
N ILE A 70 -7.23 4.80 -1.67
CA ILE A 70 -7.50 3.52 -1.00
C ILE A 70 -8.82 2.93 -1.49
N ASN A 71 -9.89 3.70 -1.56
CA ASN A 71 -11.20 3.23 -2.02
C ASN A 71 -11.10 2.64 -3.43
N ASP A 72 -10.47 3.36 -4.34
CA ASP A 72 -10.39 2.99 -5.75
C ASP A 72 -9.45 1.81 -5.99
N TYR A 73 -8.28 1.81 -5.34
CA TYR A 73 -7.29 0.75 -5.53
C TYR A 73 -7.68 -0.56 -4.83
N TYR A 74 -8.27 -0.48 -3.64
CA TYR A 74 -8.71 -1.68 -2.94
C TYR A 74 -9.84 -2.41 -3.68
N THR A 75 -10.74 -1.69 -4.32
CA THR A 75 -11.87 -2.27 -5.06
C THR A 75 -11.60 -2.48 -6.54
N SER A 76 -10.40 -2.11 -7.04
CA SER A 76 -10.04 -2.24 -8.46
C SER A 76 -9.80 -3.69 -8.85
N GLU A 77 -10.30 -4.10 -10.01
CA GLU A 77 -9.97 -5.39 -10.63
C GLU A 77 -8.61 -5.41 -11.35
N LYS A 78 -7.91 -4.26 -11.39
CA LYS A 78 -6.63 -4.11 -12.10
C LYS A 78 -5.40 -4.46 -11.25
N ASN A 79 -5.61 -4.79 -9.98
CA ASN A 79 -4.55 -5.22 -9.08
C ASN A 79 -5.07 -6.30 -8.13
N ASP A 80 -4.17 -7.17 -7.68
CA ASP A 80 -4.46 -8.35 -6.87
C ASP A 80 -4.05 -8.19 -5.41
N ALA A 81 -3.10 -7.30 -5.14
CA ALA A 81 -2.64 -6.94 -3.80
C ALA A 81 -2.22 -5.48 -3.75
N LEU A 82 -2.22 -4.88 -2.57
CA LEU A 82 -1.76 -3.52 -2.33
C LEU A 82 -0.58 -3.49 -1.37
N ILE A 83 0.42 -2.67 -1.70
CA ILE A 83 1.55 -2.36 -0.83
C ILE A 83 1.63 -0.85 -0.66
N SER A 84 1.68 -0.39 0.59
CA SER A 84 1.91 1.03 0.89
C SER A 84 3.33 1.45 0.51
N CYS A 85 3.48 2.64 -0.07
CA CYS A 85 4.78 3.20 -0.44
C CYS A 85 5.68 3.44 0.76
N GLY A 86 5.14 4.03 1.82
CA GLY A 86 5.88 4.42 3.02
C GLY A 86 5.02 4.43 4.27
N GLY A 87 5.67 4.53 5.40
CA GLY A 87 5.06 4.93 6.67
C GLY A 87 4.89 6.45 6.72
N GLY A 88 4.49 6.98 7.86
CA GLY A 88 4.30 8.42 8.07
C GLY A 88 3.86 8.70 9.49
N GLU A 89 3.10 9.80 9.64
CA GLU A 89 2.75 10.32 10.97
C GLU A 89 1.22 10.51 11.15
N LEU A 90 0.51 10.90 10.09
CA LEU A 90 -0.85 11.39 10.19
C LEU A 90 -1.84 10.66 9.25
N MET A 91 -1.61 9.38 8.97
CA MET A 91 -2.56 8.59 8.19
C MET A 91 -3.96 8.54 8.82
N CYS A 92 -4.08 8.74 10.13
CA CYS A 92 -5.38 8.83 10.79
C CYS A 92 -6.31 9.90 10.18
N GLU A 93 -5.74 10.94 9.57
CA GLU A 93 -6.50 12.02 8.90
C GLU A 93 -7.32 11.53 7.70
N ILE A 94 -6.88 10.46 7.02
CA ILE A 94 -7.59 9.93 5.85
C ILE A 94 -8.79 9.06 6.20
N LEU A 95 -8.91 8.58 7.43
CA LEU A 95 -9.86 7.52 7.82
C LEU A 95 -11.32 7.93 7.58
N ASN A 96 -11.64 9.21 7.70
CA ASN A 96 -12.99 9.73 7.41
C ASN A 96 -13.34 9.71 5.91
N TYR A 97 -12.36 9.51 5.03
CA TYR A 97 -12.52 9.46 3.57
C TYR A 97 -12.38 8.04 3.02
N VAL A 98 -12.11 7.05 3.89
CA VAL A 98 -12.09 5.64 3.52
C VAL A 98 -13.49 5.05 3.73
N ASP A 99 -14.05 4.51 2.65
CA ASP A 99 -15.35 3.83 2.67
C ASP A 99 -15.19 2.36 3.09
N PHE A 100 -15.15 2.12 4.39
CA PHE A 100 -14.98 0.77 4.94
C PHE A 100 -16.13 -0.18 4.59
N ASP A 101 -17.33 0.31 4.34
CA ASP A 101 -18.45 -0.54 3.90
C ASP A 101 -18.23 -1.02 2.47
N ARG A 102 -17.73 -0.14 1.59
CA ARG A 102 -17.32 -0.50 0.22
C ARG A 102 -16.16 -1.50 0.23
N LEU A 103 -15.16 -1.29 1.08
CA LEU A 103 -14.03 -2.20 1.23
C LEU A 103 -14.47 -3.58 1.75
N ARG A 104 -15.39 -3.61 2.71
CA ARG A 104 -15.97 -4.85 3.26
C ARG A 104 -16.76 -5.62 2.21
N ALA A 105 -17.50 -4.92 1.35
CA ALA A 105 -18.31 -5.52 0.29
C ALA A 105 -17.49 -6.07 -0.88
N ALA A 106 -16.28 -5.55 -1.08
CA ALA A 106 -15.38 -5.98 -2.16
C ALA A 106 -14.78 -7.38 -1.90
N ASP A 107 -14.25 -7.99 -2.94
CA ASP A 107 -13.41 -9.18 -2.79
C ASP A 107 -12.20 -8.84 -1.91
N PRO A 108 -11.86 -9.71 -0.93
CA PRO A 108 -10.76 -9.45 -0.02
C PRO A 108 -9.43 -9.37 -0.76
N LYS A 109 -8.65 -8.34 -0.44
CA LYS A 109 -7.36 -8.06 -1.06
C LYS A 109 -6.30 -7.88 0.02
N TRP A 110 -5.09 -8.42 -0.19
CA TRP A 110 -3.96 -8.14 0.69
C TRP A 110 -3.61 -6.67 0.64
N PHE A 111 -3.53 -6.05 1.80
CA PHE A 111 -2.88 -4.76 2.01
C PHE A 111 -1.69 -4.98 2.93
N MET A 112 -0.52 -4.50 2.52
CA MET A 112 0.71 -4.58 3.30
C MET A 112 1.29 -3.19 3.58
N GLY A 113 1.66 -2.97 4.83
CA GLY A 113 2.34 -1.79 5.32
C GLY A 113 2.60 -1.90 6.81
N TYR A 114 3.44 -1.04 7.36
CA TYR A 114 3.78 -1.01 8.78
C TYR A 114 3.81 0.43 9.31
N SER A 115 4.11 0.61 10.61
CA SER A 115 4.18 1.92 11.25
C SER A 115 2.83 2.63 11.17
N ASP A 116 2.74 3.82 10.60
CA ASP A 116 1.50 4.60 10.43
C ASP A 116 0.40 3.84 9.66
N ASN A 117 0.79 2.93 8.75
CA ASN A 117 -0.15 2.05 8.05
C ASN A 117 -0.92 1.08 8.98
N THR A 118 -0.56 1.00 10.26
CA THR A 118 -1.32 0.25 11.27
C THR A 118 -2.76 0.73 11.33
N ASN A 119 -3.02 2.01 11.08
CA ASN A 119 -4.37 2.55 10.99
C ASN A 119 -5.24 1.75 10.03
N LEU A 120 -4.75 1.47 8.82
CA LEU A 120 -5.53 0.73 7.82
C LEU A 120 -5.50 -0.79 8.05
N THR A 121 -4.35 -1.38 8.40
CA THR A 121 -4.28 -2.83 8.66
C THR A 121 -5.19 -3.23 9.82
N PHE A 122 -5.24 -2.43 10.89
CA PHE A 122 -6.13 -2.66 12.02
C PHE A 122 -7.61 -2.55 11.62
N LEU A 123 -8.00 -1.53 10.85
CA LEU A 123 -9.40 -1.32 10.47
C LEU A 123 -9.87 -2.28 9.37
N LEU A 124 -9.02 -2.72 8.46
CA LEU A 124 -9.34 -3.82 7.54
C LEU A 124 -9.67 -5.10 8.32
N THR A 125 -8.92 -5.38 9.38
CA THR A 125 -9.18 -6.55 10.23
C THR A 125 -10.45 -6.39 11.06
N THR A 126 -10.65 -5.25 11.70
CA THR A 126 -11.74 -5.08 12.69
C THR A 126 -13.06 -4.65 12.06
N LEU A 127 -13.06 -3.82 11.03
CA LEU A 127 -14.28 -3.34 10.37
C LEU A 127 -14.64 -4.15 9.13
N CYS A 128 -13.64 -4.60 8.35
CA CYS A 128 -13.89 -5.32 7.11
C CYS A 128 -13.80 -6.84 7.24
N ASP A 129 -13.47 -7.35 8.43
CA ASP A 129 -13.25 -8.79 8.69
C ASP A 129 -12.26 -9.43 7.69
N THR A 130 -11.23 -8.67 7.26
CA THR A 130 -10.27 -9.08 6.23
C THR A 130 -8.86 -9.07 6.79
N ALA A 131 -8.12 -10.15 6.53
CA ALA A 131 -6.71 -10.26 6.90
C ALA A 131 -5.85 -9.25 6.11
N SER A 132 -4.88 -8.66 6.78
CA SER A 132 -3.89 -7.74 6.21
C SER A 132 -2.49 -8.13 6.69
N ILE A 133 -1.45 -7.53 6.12
CA ILE A 133 -0.05 -7.84 6.44
C ILE A 133 0.59 -6.62 7.10
N TYR A 134 0.97 -6.75 8.37
CA TYR A 134 1.87 -5.81 9.00
C TYR A 134 3.29 -6.15 8.55
N GLY A 135 3.79 -5.47 7.53
CA GLY A 135 5.07 -5.77 6.90
C GLY A 135 5.69 -4.57 6.19
N PRO A 136 6.88 -4.74 5.60
CA PRO A 136 7.61 -3.64 4.99
C PRO A 136 6.82 -2.88 3.95
N CYS A 137 7.01 -1.54 3.91
CA CYS A 137 6.51 -0.71 2.82
C CYS A 137 7.36 -0.88 1.55
N ALA A 138 6.81 -0.48 0.40
CA ALA A 138 7.37 -0.75 -0.91
C ALA A 138 8.83 -0.30 -1.08
N ALA A 139 9.23 0.86 -0.55
CA ALA A 139 10.59 1.38 -0.66
C ALA A 139 11.65 0.43 -0.04
N ALA A 140 11.27 -0.39 0.96
CA ALA A 140 12.19 -1.35 1.56
C ALA A 140 12.64 -2.46 0.57
N PHE A 141 11.80 -2.80 -0.38
CA PHE A 141 12.10 -3.80 -1.43
C PHE A 141 13.03 -3.27 -2.53
N GLY A 142 13.36 -1.99 -2.50
CA GLY A 142 14.38 -1.38 -3.39
C GLY A 142 15.74 -1.15 -2.74
N GLN A 143 15.93 -1.60 -1.50
CA GLN A 143 17.23 -1.61 -0.85
C GLN A 143 18.07 -2.80 -1.34
N GLU A 144 19.37 -2.60 -1.50
CA GLU A 144 20.32 -3.67 -1.89
C GLU A 144 21.55 -3.69 -0.97
N PRO A 145 21.89 -4.87 -0.43
CA PRO A 145 21.15 -6.12 -0.50
C PRO A 145 19.87 -6.07 0.35
N TRP A 146 18.89 -6.90 0.02
CA TRP A 146 17.72 -7.06 0.90
C TRP A 146 18.17 -7.55 2.28
N HIS A 147 17.65 -6.88 3.29
CA HIS A 147 17.77 -7.42 4.64
C HIS A 147 17.06 -8.79 4.71
N ARG A 148 17.58 -9.73 5.49
CA ARG A 148 17.00 -11.07 5.61
C ARG A 148 15.50 -11.06 5.91
N SER A 149 15.05 -10.17 6.78
CA SER A 149 13.61 -10.01 7.12
C SER A 149 12.72 -9.50 5.97
N VAL A 150 13.30 -9.13 4.84
CA VAL A 150 12.57 -8.74 3.62
C VAL A 150 12.60 -9.86 2.60
N ALA A 151 13.64 -10.72 2.65
CA ALA A 151 13.86 -11.82 1.72
C ALA A 151 13.11 -13.12 2.12
N ASP A 152 12.93 -13.34 3.42
CA ASP A 152 12.21 -14.48 4.02
C ASP A 152 10.68 -14.24 4.02
#